data_101e784ed429aef9e619bb2e05bd9416
#
_entry.id   101e784ed429aef9e619bb2e05bd9416
#
_cell.length_a   1.000
_cell.length_b   1.000
_cell.length_c   1.000
_cell.angle_alpha   90.00
_cell.angle_beta   90.00
_cell.angle_gamma   90.00
#
_symmetry.space_group_name_H-M   'P 1'
#
loop_
_entity.id
_entity.type
_entity.pdbx_description
1 polymer ?
#
loop_
_entity_poly.entity_id
_entity_poly.type
_entity_poly.pdbx_seq_one_letter_code
_entity_poly.pdbx_strand_id
1 'polypeptide(L)'
;MINRQLINPASIVVIGGSNNTLKPGGALVRNLIHGKYKGDLYVVNPHEDIVQGVKSYRDVKDIPNTELAIIVVVSKYCPSYVEYLAAEKGVKAFIVVSSGFSELSEEGAELEAQMHATCDKYGCSFIGPNCIGLITANYCGAFTSPNPVICSEGVDLISNSGGIALYTIEMAKITGLRFNSVWSIRNARYTGVEDVLQYLDETFDPAKDVRGKILYIESIRDPERLLRHAKSLIAKGCRIAAVKSGSTQSGARATNHHTGSAYFDDKRADELFREAGIVRCYSRQELVAMGCLFSLPRIEGNRFAVITQAGGLGVITADALSKGGMLVPELKGEAADELLAKLHSGASVSNPIDVLATGTVEQLEAVIDYCDKRFDEIDAIIVAYGSAGLGPMDELFEVLHRKINECRKPIITICPSLFTEAGNLEKFLAKGHVNLLDEELAVRCVVRVAGAVSGSSGQECLG
;
A
#
# COMPACT_ATOMS: atom_id res chain seq x y z
N MET A 1 1.43 9.16 21.41
CA MET A 1 0.69 10.02 20.42
C MET A 1 1.64 10.37 19.29
N ILE A 2 1.20 10.31 18.03
CA ILE A 2 2.05 10.63 16.86
C ILE A 2 2.19 12.16 16.76
N ASN A 3 3.43 12.65 16.67
CA ASN A 3 3.73 14.08 16.62
C ASN A 3 4.39 14.49 15.29
N ARG A 4 4.56 15.82 15.08
CA ARG A 4 5.21 16.36 13.88
C ARG A 4 6.64 15.85 13.70
N GLN A 5 7.38 15.71 14.78
CA GLN A 5 8.79 15.32 14.75
C GLN A 5 8.99 13.89 14.21
N LEU A 6 7.98 13.02 14.35
CA LEU A 6 7.99 11.71 13.71
C LEU A 6 7.74 11.80 12.19
N ILE A 7 6.90 12.73 11.74
CA ILE A 7 6.43 12.79 10.35
C ILE A 7 7.29 13.68 9.46
N ASN A 8 7.70 14.81 10.00
CA ASN A 8 8.48 15.82 9.29
C ASN A 8 9.54 16.42 10.22
N PRO A 9 10.56 15.64 10.60
CA PRO A 9 11.63 16.11 11.46
C PRO A 9 12.53 17.12 10.75
N ALA A 10 12.97 18.18 11.47
CA ALA A 10 13.99 19.08 10.97
C ALA A 10 15.41 18.47 11.07
N SER A 11 15.59 17.50 11.96
CA SER A 11 16.86 16.79 12.10
C SER A 11 16.64 15.32 12.50
N ILE A 12 17.49 14.44 11.96
CA ILE A 12 17.50 13.00 12.23
C ILE A 12 18.88 12.56 12.70
N VAL A 13 18.94 11.74 13.75
CA VAL A 13 20.14 10.99 14.09
C VAL A 13 19.93 9.49 13.90
N VAL A 14 20.88 8.81 13.26
CA VAL A 14 20.93 7.36 13.15
C VAL A 14 21.96 6.81 14.13
N ILE A 15 21.49 6.15 15.20
CA ILE A 15 22.33 5.47 16.18
C ILE A 15 22.67 4.08 15.67
N GLY A 16 23.95 3.83 15.38
CA GLY A 16 24.42 2.59 14.77
C GLY A 16 24.43 2.63 13.24
N GLY A 17 24.46 3.82 12.63
CA GLY A 17 24.69 3.97 11.19
C GLY A 17 26.03 3.37 10.76
N SER A 18 26.15 2.89 9.51
CA SER A 18 27.30 2.13 9.02
C SER A 18 27.61 2.42 7.56
N ASN A 19 28.88 2.31 7.19
CA ASN A 19 29.32 2.29 5.79
C ASN A 19 28.92 1.00 5.06
N ASN A 20 28.66 -0.09 5.80
CA ASN A 20 28.17 -1.34 5.22
C ASN A 20 26.66 -1.27 4.95
N THR A 21 26.28 -1.01 3.71
CA THR A 21 24.89 -0.89 3.25
C THR A 21 24.10 -2.20 3.27
N LEU A 22 24.73 -3.33 3.51
CA LEU A 22 24.06 -4.62 3.73
C LEU A 22 23.56 -4.79 5.17
N LYS A 23 24.01 -3.94 6.09
CA LYS A 23 23.48 -3.88 7.46
C LYS A 23 22.31 -2.89 7.54
N PRO A 24 21.32 -3.11 8.42
CA PRO A 24 20.17 -2.21 8.58
C PRO A 24 20.57 -0.73 8.79
N GLY A 25 21.53 -0.45 9.65
CA GLY A 25 22.01 0.92 9.90
C GLY A 25 22.67 1.57 8.68
N GLY A 26 23.36 0.79 7.85
CA GLY A 26 23.91 1.28 6.59
C GLY A 26 22.84 1.48 5.51
N ALA A 27 21.88 0.58 5.40
CA ALA A 27 20.75 0.73 4.48
C ALA A 27 19.90 1.96 4.83
N LEU A 28 19.65 2.23 6.11
CA LEU A 28 18.94 3.41 6.60
C LEU A 28 19.64 4.71 6.19
N VAL A 29 20.93 4.83 6.46
CA VAL A 29 21.70 6.04 6.08
C VAL A 29 21.66 6.24 4.57
N ARG A 30 21.91 5.17 3.78
CA ARG A 30 21.78 5.21 2.31
C ARG A 30 20.40 5.70 1.87
N ASN A 31 19.33 5.17 2.46
CA ASN A 31 17.96 5.49 2.06
C ASN A 31 17.56 6.93 2.44
N LEU A 32 18.02 7.44 3.56
CA LEU A 32 17.85 8.86 3.94
C LEU A 32 18.55 9.79 2.94
N ILE A 33 19.78 9.47 2.54
CA ILE A 33 20.54 10.25 1.56
C ILE A 33 19.88 10.16 0.16
N HIS A 34 19.58 8.96 -0.33
CA HIS A 34 18.96 8.77 -1.64
C HIS A 34 17.53 9.29 -1.70
N GLY A 35 16.79 9.24 -0.58
CA GLY A 35 15.47 9.85 -0.42
C GLY A 35 15.53 11.38 -0.35
N LYS A 36 16.73 11.97 -0.47
CA LYS A 36 16.96 13.43 -0.49
C LYS A 36 16.34 14.13 0.71
N TYR A 37 16.52 13.54 1.91
CA TYR A 37 16.13 14.19 3.15
C TYR A 37 16.70 15.61 3.22
N LYS A 38 15.87 16.59 3.57
CA LYS A 38 16.22 18.02 3.50
C LYS A 38 16.74 18.61 4.81
N GLY A 39 16.48 17.91 5.93
CA GLY A 39 16.92 18.33 7.26
C GLY A 39 18.35 17.90 7.57
N ASP A 40 18.78 18.20 8.78
CA ASP A 40 20.11 17.82 9.26
C ASP A 40 20.17 16.32 9.56
N LEU A 41 21.14 15.62 8.99
CA LEU A 41 21.38 14.21 9.21
C LEU A 41 22.66 13.99 10.01
N TYR A 42 22.54 13.29 11.12
CA TYR A 42 23.64 12.92 12.00
C TYR A 42 23.74 11.41 12.11
N VAL A 43 24.94 10.91 12.33
CA VAL A 43 25.20 9.48 12.57
C VAL A 43 25.99 9.33 13.88
N VAL A 44 25.68 8.30 14.65
CA VAL A 44 26.51 7.87 15.78
C VAL A 44 27.08 6.51 15.47
N ASN A 45 28.42 6.44 15.36
CA ASN A 45 29.17 5.20 15.20
C ASN A 45 30.53 5.36 15.92
N PRO A 46 30.87 4.49 16.92
CA PRO A 46 32.10 4.64 17.70
C PRO A 46 33.39 4.38 16.91
N HIS A 47 33.30 3.82 15.72
CA HIS A 47 34.47 3.38 14.91
C HIS A 47 34.69 4.21 13.63
N GLU A 48 33.72 5.02 13.22
CA GLU A 48 33.71 5.72 11.94
C GLU A 48 33.57 7.23 12.16
N ASP A 49 34.42 8.04 11.57
CA ASP A 49 34.32 9.51 11.61
C ASP A 49 33.39 10.06 10.50
N ILE A 50 33.24 9.30 9.42
CA ILE A 50 32.35 9.58 8.29
C ILE A 50 31.63 8.30 7.90
N VAL A 51 30.32 8.38 7.79
CA VAL A 51 29.46 7.27 7.30
C VAL A 51 28.73 7.71 6.05
N GLN A 52 29.07 7.11 4.90
CA GLN A 52 28.48 7.42 3.58
C GLN A 52 28.46 8.93 3.24
N GLY A 53 29.51 9.65 3.63
CA GLY A 53 29.65 11.10 3.41
C GLY A 53 29.00 11.98 4.50
N VAL A 54 28.28 11.38 5.45
CA VAL A 54 27.69 12.08 6.60
C VAL A 54 28.67 12.07 7.76
N LYS A 55 28.80 13.21 8.46
CA LYS A 55 29.60 13.30 9.70
C LYS A 55 29.06 12.32 10.73
N SER A 56 29.94 11.49 11.27
CA SER A 56 29.66 10.57 12.34
C SER A 56 30.26 11.07 13.66
N TYR A 57 29.53 10.83 14.74
CA TYR A 57 29.95 11.14 16.10
C TYR A 57 30.27 9.83 16.82
N ARG A 58 31.35 9.84 17.62
CA ARG A 58 31.75 8.62 18.36
C ARG A 58 30.89 8.39 19.59
N ASP A 59 30.34 9.44 20.17
CA ASP A 59 29.45 9.39 21.32
C ASP A 59 28.17 10.19 21.03
N VAL A 60 27.04 9.71 21.51
CA VAL A 60 25.75 10.41 21.42
C VAL A 60 25.74 11.76 22.14
N LYS A 61 26.67 11.97 23.11
CA LYS A 61 26.84 13.24 23.84
C LYS A 61 27.30 14.37 22.95
N ASP A 62 27.99 14.04 21.85
CA ASP A 62 28.63 15.03 20.98
C ASP A 62 27.72 15.51 19.84
N ILE A 63 26.53 14.87 19.62
CA ILE A 63 25.60 15.31 18.59
C ILE A 63 24.90 16.60 18.97
N PRO A 64 24.50 17.43 18.00
CA PRO A 64 23.57 18.54 18.22
C PRO A 64 22.20 18.09 18.73
N ASN A 65 21.39 19.02 19.22
CA ASN A 65 19.97 18.76 19.49
C ASN A 65 19.28 18.25 18.23
N THR A 66 18.40 17.27 18.39
CA THR A 66 17.83 16.52 17.26
C THR A 66 16.37 16.16 17.53
N GLU A 67 15.53 16.16 16.49
CA GLU A 67 14.09 15.92 16.64
C GLU A 67 13.70 14.44 16.60
N LEU A 68 14.33 13.65 15.69
CA LEU A 68 14.05 12.23 15.49
C LEU A 68 15.31 11.39 15.67
N ALA A 69 15.21 10.32 16.42
CA ALA A 69 16.27 9.30 16.51
C ALA A 69 15.81 7.96 15.91
N ILE A 70 16.61 7.39 14.99
CA ILE A 70 16.46 6.05 14.47
C ILE A 70 17.53 5.16 15.10
N ILE A 71 17.12 4.14 15.88
CA ILE A 71 18.02 3.35 16.71
C ILE A 71 18.20 1.95 16.12
N VAL A 72 19.46 1.59 15.82
CA VAL A 72 19.85 0.33 15.18
C VAL A 72 21.07 -0.27 15.92
N VAL A 73 20.91 -0.53 17.19
CA VAL A 73 21.96 -1.11 18.06
C VAL A 73 21.41 -2.33 18.81
N VAL A 74 22.26 -3.05 19.52
CA VAL A 74 21.83 -4.19 20.34
C VAL A 74 20.79 -3.74 21.38
N SER A 75 19.71 -4.50 21.56
CA SER A 75 18.52 -4.16 22.38
C SER A 75 18.85 -3.64 23.77
N LYS A 76 19.81 -4.27 24.48
CA LYS A 76 20.19 -3.87 25.84
C LYS A 76 20.69 -2.42 25.99
N TYR A 77 21.12 -1.79 24.89
CA TYR A 77 21.58 -0.40 24.90
C TYR A 77 20.46 0.60 24.53
N CYS A 78 19.37 0.15 23.92
CA CYS A 78 18.34 1.02 23.42
C CYS A 78 17.69 1.90 24.51
N PRO A 79 17.33 1.37 25.71
CA PRO A 79 16.70 2.21 26.74
C PRO A 79 17.58 3.39 27.18
N SER A 80 18.89 3.18 27.35
CA SER A 80 19.83 4.24 27.73
C SER A 80 19.97 5.32 26.66
N TYR A 81 19.94 4.94 25.35
CA TYR A 81 19.92 5.91 24.27
C TYR A 81 18.61 6.69 24.22
N VAL A 82 17.46 6.02 24.39
CA VAL A 82 16.15 6.68 24.40
C VAL A 82 16.07 7.70 25.54
N GLU A 83 16.44 7.30 26.75
CA GLU A 83 16.44 8.21 27.92
C GLU A 83 17.37 9.40 27.71
N TYR A 84 18.64 9.16 27.32
CA TYR A 84 19.60 10.24 27.14
C TYR A 84 19.17 11.23 26.03
N LEU A 85 18.71 10.70 24.89
CA LEU A 85 18.31 11.53 23.76
C LEU A 85 17.06 12.36 24.05
N ALA A 86 16.09 11.79 24.77
CA ALA A 86 14.88 12.51 25.19
C ALA A 86 15.19 13.59 26.22
N ALA A 87 16.05 13.28 27.22
CA ALA A 87 16.39 14.17 28.31
C ALA A 87 17.34 15.33 27.89
N GLU A 88 18.40 14.97 27.14
CA GLU A 88 19.56 15.88 26.96
C GLU A 88 19.68 16.44 25.53
N LYS A 89 19.03 15.80 24.53
CA LYS A 89 19.16 16.20 23.12
C LYS A 89 17.86 16.70 22.48
N GLY A 90 16.79 16.77 23.27
CA GLY A 90 15.50 17.30 22.82
C GLY A 90 14.75 16.41 21.83
N VAL A 91 15.14 15.12 21.71
CA VAL A 91 14.46 14.19 20.81
C VAL A 91 13.02 13.97 21.27
N LYS A 92 12.10 14.10 20.32
CA LYS A 92 10.65 13.95 20.54
C LYS A 92 10.03 12.80 19.73
N ALA A 93 10.83 12.12 18.91
CA ALA A 93 10.36 10.96 18.14
C ALA A 93 11.45 9.89 18.06
N PHE A 94 11.05 8.63 18.19
CA PHE A 94 11.93 7.47 18.12
C PHE A 94 11.40 6.43 17.14
N ILE A 95 12.30 5.86 16.33
CA ILE A 95 12.08 4.66 15.53
C ILE A 95 13.12 3.62 15.97
N VAL A 96 12.69 2.55 16.63
CA VAL A 96 13.58 1.49 17.10
C VAL A 96 13.50 0.30 16.15
N VAL A 97 14.53 0.17 15.32
CA VAL A 97 14.64 -0.90 14.32
C VAL A 97 15.14 -2.20 14.96
N SER A 98 15.94 -2.09 15.99
CA SER A 98 16.51 -3.21 16.72
C SER A 98 15.47 -4.24 17.15
N SER A 99 15.85 -5.52 17.09
CA SER A 99 15.10 -6.67 17.63
C SER A 99 15.70 -7.15 18.95
N GLY A 100 15.04 -8.09 19.61
CA GLY A 100 15.47 -8.66 20.89
C GLY A 100 14.74 -8.05 22.09
N PHE A 101 13.44 -7.81 21.92
CA PHE A 101 12.54 -7.23 22.91
C PHE A 101 11.43 -8.23 23.31
N SER A 102 10.21 -7.80 23.45
CA SER A 102 9.08 -8.62 23.89
C SER A 102 8.78 -9.83 23.00
N GLU A 103 9.22 -9.81 21.75
CA GLU A 103 9.13 -10.93 20.82
C GLU A 103 10.14 -12.05 21.13
N LEU A 104 11.17 -11.78 21.96
CA LEU A 104 12.23 -12.74 22.24
C LEU A 104 12.17 -13.29 23.66
N SER A 105 11.96 -12.43 24.68
CA SER A 105 12.05 -12.82 26.10
C SER A 105 11.34 -11.84 27.03
N GLU A 106 11.14 -12.23 28.28
CA GLU A 106 10.62 -11.36 29.35
C GLU A 106 11.60 -10.20 29.65
N GLU A 107 12.90 -10.47 29.67
CA GLU A 107 13.92 -9.41 29.80
C GLU A 107 13.81 -8.38 28.66
N GLY A 108 13.60 -8.87 27.41
CA GLY A 108 13.35 -8.01 26.28
C GLY A 108 12.08 -7.16 26.43
N ALA A 109 11.03 -7.71 27.02
CA ALA A 109 9.80 -6.97 27.32
C ALA A 109 10.01 -5.87 28.37
N GLU A 110 10.90 -6.10 29.35
CA GLU A 110 11.27 -5.08 30.32
C GLU A 110 12.05 -3.93 29.69
N LEU A 111 12.99 -4.24 28.79
CA LEU A 111 13.72 -3.20 28.02
C LEU A 111 12.75 -2.36 27.16
N GLU A 112 11.76 -2.99 26.54
CA GLU A 112 10.73 -2.31 25.77
C GLU A 112 9.88 -1.39 26.67
N ALA A 113 9.46 -1.88 27.85
CA ALA A 113 8.69 -1.10 28.82
C ALA A 113 9.45 0.12 29.34
N GLN A 114 10.76 0.01 29.55
CA GLN A 114 11.60 1.16 29.95
C GLN A 114 11.60 2.27 28.88
N MET A 115 11.71 1.91 27.60
CA MET A 115 11.65 2.88 26.51
C MET A 115 10.27 3.56 26.44
N HIS A 116 9.18 2.79 26.61
CA HIS A 116 7.83 3.33 26.62
C HIS A 116 7.62 4.31 27.79
N ALA A 117 8.06 3.95 29.00
CA ALA A 117 7.99 4.83 30.17
C ALA A 117 8.75 6.14 29.94
N THR A 118 9.92 6.06 29.29
CA THR A 118 10.68 7.26 28.89
C THR A 118 9.90 8.11 27.90
N CYS A 119 9.31 7.50 26.88
CA CYS A 119 8.53 8.22 25.88
C CYS A 119 7.31 8.90 26.51
N ASP A 120 6.62 8.25 27.45
CA ASP A 120 5.52 8.84 28.20
C ASP A 120 5.98 10.03 29.06
N LYS A 121 7.10 9.87 29.80
CA LYS A 121 7.68 10.91 30.64
C LYS A 121 8.03 12.18 29.87
N TYR A 122 8.57 12.04 28.65
CA TYR A 122 9.04 13.17 27.85
C TYR A 122 8.08 13.57 26.72
N GLY A 123 6.94 12.94 26.57
CA GLY A 123 5.93 13.20 25.54
C GLY A 123 6.44 12.89 24.13
N CYS A 124 7.12 11.77 23.93
CA CYS A 124 7.71 11.38 22.67
C CYS A 124 6.80 10.44 21.87
N SER A 125 6.87 10.54 20.54
CA SER A 125 6.35 9.52 19.62
C SER A 125 7.32 8.34 19.55
N PHE A 126 6.78 7.12 19.36
CA PHE A 126 7.59 5.92 19.29
C PHE A 126 7.04 4.92 18.28
N ILE A 127 7.89 4.39 17.40
CA ILE A 127 7.59 3.30 16.47
C ILE A 127 8.59 2.15 16.68
N GLY A 128 8.09 0.94 16.63
CA GLY A 128 8.84 -0.28 16.90
C GLY A 128 8.62 -0.76 18.34
N PRO A 129 9.55 -1.52 18.91
CA PRO A 129 10.80 -1.98 18.31
C PRO A 129 10.60 -3.06 17.22
N ASN A 130 11.70 -3.59 16.66
CA ASN A 130 11.71 -4.68 15.71
C ASN A 130 10.93 -4.35 14.40
N CYS A 131 11.04 -3.10 13.91
CA CYS A 131 10.37 -2.61 12.70
C CYS A 131 11.38 -2.36 11.57
N ILE A 132 10.89 -2.18 10.34
CA ILE A 132 11.75 -1.75 9.23
C ILE A 132 11.93 -0.23 9.19
N GLY A 133 11.06 0.52 9.84
CA GLY A 133 11.08 1.97 9.91
C GLY A 133 9.84 2.65 9.36
N LEU A 134 9.95 3.93 9.07
CA LEU A 134 8.89 4.79 8.54
C LEU A 134 9.37 5.49 7.28
N ILE A 135 8.51 5.53 6.26
CA ILE A 135 8.72 6.30 5.03
C ILE A 135 7.57 7.28 4.88
N THR A 136 7.90 8.54 4.68
CA THR A 136 6.93 9.63 4.42
C THR A 136 7.37 10.42 3.20
N ALA A 137 6.59 11.41 2.78
CA ALA A 137 7.01 12.35 1.74
C ALA A 137 8.26 13.17 2.13
N ASN A 138 8.60 13.23 3.42
CA ASN A 138 9.69 14.06 3.95
C ASN A 138 11.01 13.30 4.11
N TYR A 139 10.95 11.98 4.36
CA TYR A 139 12.15 11.16 4.54
C TYR A 139 11.89 9.66 4.33
N CYS A 140 12.93 8.95 3.94
CA CYS A 140 12.94 7.47 3.84
C CYS A 140 13.74 6.89 5.03
N GLY A 141 13.10 6.79 6.18
CA GLY A 141 13.69 6.28 7.43
C GLY A 141 13.48 4.78 7.63
N ALA A 142 13.61 3.98 6.56
CA ALA A 142 13.46 2.53 6.60
C ALA A 142 14.60 1.82 5.86
N PHE A 143 14.96 0.61 6.29
CA PHE A 143 16.00 -0.20 5.63
C PHE A 143 15.41 -1.07 4.50
N THR A 144 14.67 -0.46 3.59
CA THR A 144 14.06 -1.14 2.44
C THR A 144 15.01 -1.30 1.25
N SER A 145 14.81 -2.34 0.46
CA SER A 145 15.36 -2.52 -0.88
C SER A 145 14.45 -3.49 -1.64
N PRO A 146 13.83 -3.05 -2.75
CA PRO A 146 13.86 -1.71 -3.34
C PRO A 146 13.15 -0.66 -2.47
N ASN A 147 13.45 0.63 -2.69
CA ASN A 147 12.67 1.71 -2.10
C ASN A 147 11.32 1.86 -2.82
N PRO A 148 10.23 2.14 -2.10
CA PRO A 148 8.94 2.43 -2.72
C PRO A 148 8.97 3.76 -3.46
N VAL A 149 8.10 3.92 -4.45
CA VAL A 149 7.82 5.22 -5.06
C VAL A 149 6.86 5.98 -4.14
N ILE A 150 7.30 7.12 -3.63
CA ILE A 150 6.50 7.99 -2.77
C ILE A 150 5.94 9.13 -3.60
N CYS A 151 4.63 9.34 -3.54
CA CYS A 151 3.93 10.42 -4.22
C CYS A 151 2.61 10.78 -3.52
N SER A 152 2.11 11.98 -3.81
CA SER A 152 0.83 12.50 -3.27
C SER A 152 -0.42 11.80 -3.80
N GLU A 153 -0.29 10.89 -4.77
CA GLU A 153 -1.40 10.14 -5.39
C GLU A 153 -1.37 8.65 -5.01
N GLY A 154 -0.43 8.27 -4.14
CA GLY A 154 -0.28 6.90 -3.66
C GLY A 154 -1.31 6.48 -2.62
N VAL A 155 -1.01 5.42 -1.89
CA VAL A 155 -1.81 4.98 -0.73
C VAL A 155 -0.95 5.00 0.54
N ASP A 156 -1.58 5.05 1.71
CA ASP A 156 -0.86 4.80 2.96
C ASP A 156 -0.86 3.29 3.24
N LEU A 157 0.33 2.73 3.46
CA LEU A 157 0.52 1.36 3.93
C LEU A 157 0.84 1.37 5.43
N ILE A 158 0.02 0.70 6.22
CA ILE A 158 0.24 0.53 7.66
C ILE A 158 0.35 -0.96 7.95
N SER A 159 1.49 -1.41 8.50
CA SER A 159 1.78 -2.83 8.68
C SER A 159 2.34 -3.16 10.05
N ASN A 160 1.72 -4.14 10.72
CA ASN A 160 2.29 -4.76 11.92
C ASN A 160 3.47 -5.71 11.60
N SER A 161 3.76 -5.98 10.32
CA SER A 161 4.85 -6.85 9.91
C SER A 161 5.82 -6.14 8.97
N GLY A 162 7.09 -6.05 9.37
CA GLY A 162 8.14 -5.50 8.51
C GLY A 162 8.34 -6.31 7.23
N GLY A 163 8.32 -7.65 7.32
CA GLY A 163 8.44 -8.53 6.16
C GLY A 163 7.28 -8.37 5.18
N ILE A 164 6.04 -8.30 5.67
CA ILE A 164 4.88 -8.07 4.80
C ILE A 164 4.93 -6.69 4.16
N ALA A 165 5.38 -5.65 4.89
CA ALA A 165 5.58 -4.33 4.29
C ALA A 165 6.61 -4.37 3.15
N LEU A 166 7.75 -5.04 3.33
CA LEU A 166 8.77 -5.22 2.29
C LEU A 166 8.22 -5.95 1.05
N TYR A 167 7.53 -7.08 1.25
CA TYR A 167 6.96 -7.85 0.15
C TYR A 167 5.79 -7.12 -0.54
N THR A 168 5.09 -6.23 0.17
CA THR A 168 4.07 -5.34 -0.42
C THR A 168 4.72 -4.28 -1.30
N ILE A 169 5.82 -3.68 -0.85
CA ILE A 169 6.62 -2.72 -1.63
C ILE A 169 7.20 -3.39 -2.89
N GLU A 170 7.70 -4.63 -2.77
CA GLU A 170 8.23 -5.37 -3.91
C GLU A 170 7.13 -5.66 -4.96
N MET A 171 5.96 -6.12 -4.51
CA MET A 171 4.83 -6.36 -5.41
C MET A 171 4.32 -5.06 -6.05
N ALA A 172 4.38 -3.94 -5.36
CA ALA A 172 4.02 -2.63 -5.88
C ALA A 172 4.85 -2.25 -7.13
N LYS A 173 6.09 -2.72 -7.23
CA LYS A 173 6.95 -2.50 -8.41
C LYS A 173 6.37 -3.09 -9.70
N ILE A 174 5.76 -4.25 -9.62
CA ILE A 174 5.18 -4.95 -10.79
C ILE A 174 3.73 -4.59 -11.04
N THR A 175 3.07 -3.94 -10.09
CA THR A 175 1.67 -3.49 -10.24
C THR A 175 1.53 -1.98 -10.43
N GLY A 176 2.61 -1.21 -10.26
CA GLY A 176 2.57 0.25 -10.33
C GLY A 176 1.98 0.93 -9.11
N LEU A 177 1.66 0.19 -8.03
CA LEU A 177 1.16 0.80 -6.80
C LEU A 177 2.22 1.73 -6.21
N ARG A 178 1.81 2.97 -5.93
CA ARG A 178 2.64 3.99 -5.30
C ARG A 178 2.13 4.27 -3.89
N PHE A 179 3.02 4.78 -3.03
CA PHE A 179 2.70 5.05 -1.64
C PHE A 179 2.79 6.55 -1.34
N ASN A 180 1.94 7.03 -0.44
CA ASN A 180 2.10 8.31 0.21
C ASN A 180 2.96 8.17 1.46
N SER A 181 2.70 7.11 2.24
CA SER A 181 3.51 6.74 3.40
C SER A 181 3.55 5.23 3.61
N VAL A 182 4.62 4.75 4.27
CA VAL A 182 4.77 3.35 4.68
C VAL A 182 5.13 3.30 6.15
N TRP A 183 4.24 2.75 6.95
CA TRP A 183 4.35 2.62 8.40
C TRP A 183 4.60 1.16 8.76
N SER A 184 5.80 0.84 9.26
CA SER A 184 6.09 -0.44 9.86
C SER A 184 6.09 -0.29 11.39
N ILE A 185 4.98 -0.66 12.01
CA ILE A 185 4.75 -0.37 13.44
C ILE A 185 5.01 -1.55 14.37
N ARG A 186 5.34 -2.71 13.82
CA ARG A 186 5.59 -4.01 14.48
C ARG A 186 5.31 -4.01 16.02
N ASN A 187 5.42 -5.07 16.73
CA ASN A 187 5.01 -5.30 18.14
C ASN A 187 3.74 -4.57 18.61
N ALA A 188 3.46 -3.36 18.11
CA ALA A 188 2.25 -2.54 18.33
C ALA A 188 1.84 -2.36 19.82
N ARG A 189 2.80 -2.51 20.74
CA ARG A 189 2.53 -2.35 22.18
C ARG A 189 2.39 -0.89 22.59
N TYR A 190 3.09 0.02 21.90
CA TYR A 190 3.02 1.47 22.14
C TYR A 190 2.21 2.18 21.06
N THR A 191 2.57 1.98 19.79
CA THR A 191 1.87 2.54 18.63
C THR A 191 1.22 1.42 17.83
N GLY A 192 -0.11 1.35 17.80
CA GLY A 192 -0.90 0.40 17.02
C GLY A 192 -1.42 1.01 15.71
N VAL A 193 -2.13 0.18 14.92
CA VAL A 193 -2.82 0.63 13.69
C VAL A 193 -3.84 1.72 14.02
N GLU A 194 -4.53 1.58 15.14
CA GLU A 194 -5.51 2.53 15.65
C GLU A 194 -4.91 3.92 15.95
N ASP A 195 -3.67 3.97 16.42
CA ASP A 195 -2.98 5.25 16.68
C ASP A 195 -2.58 5.94 15.38
N VAL A 196 -2.17 5.15 14.36
CA VAL A 196 -1.86 5.71 13.03
C VAL A 196 -3.14 6.19 12.34
N LEU A 197 -4.24 5.43 12.40
CA LEU A 197 -5.52 5.85 11.85
C LEU A 197 -6.05 7.10 12.56
N GLN A 198 -5.90 7.21 13.89
CA GLN A 198 -6.24 8.42 14.63
C GLN A 198 -5.45 9.62 14.11
N TYR A 199 -4.13 9.49 13.99
CA TYR A 199 -3.29 10.57 13.47
C TYR A 199 -3.73 11.00 12.07
N LEU A 200 -3.91 10.05 11.15
CA LEU A 200 -4.35 10.32 9.78
C LEU A 200 -5.74 10.95 9.72
N ASP A 201 -6.65 10.60 10.64
CA ASP A 201 -7.99 11.16 10.73
C ASP A 201 -7.99 12.59 11.27
N GLU A 202 -7.26 12.84 12.36
CA GLU A 202 -7.18 14.14 13.02
C GLU A 202 -6.46 15.20 12.19
N THR A 203 -5.51 14.77 11.34
CA THR A 203 -4.73 15.67 10.48
C THR A 203 -5.24 15.71 9.04
N PHE A 204 -6.31 15.00 8.69
CA PHE A 204 -6.78 14.83 7.32
C PHE A 204 -7.19 16.15 6.66
N ASP A 205 -6.48 16.49 5.59
CA ASP A 205 -6.82 17.60 4.69
C ASP A 205 -7.35 17.03 3.36
N PRO A 206 -8.66 17.14 3.04
CA PRO A 206 -9.24 16.55 1.84
C PRO A 206 -8.69 17.12 0.52
N ALA A 207 -7.99 18.25 0.56
CA ALA A 207 -7.37 18.87 -0.61
C ALA A 207 -5.96 18.35 -0.89
N LYS A 208 -5.31 17.67 0.09
CA LYS A 208 -3.91 17.27 -0.01
C LYS A 208 -3.68 15.80 0.25
N ASP A 209 -4.47 15.20 1.15
CA ASP A 209 -4.18 13.87 1.64
C ASP A 209 -4.79 12.78 0.77
N VAL A 210 -4.06 11.67 0.65
CA VAL A 210 -4.49 10.50 -0.10
C VAL A 210 -5.68 9.81 0.57
N ARG A 211 -6.56 9.27 -0.25
CA ARG A 211 -7.79 8.62 0.22
C ARG A 211 -7.64 7.11 0.42
N GLY A 212 -6.68 6.49 -0.24
CA GLY A 212 -6.44 5.04 -0.12
C GLY A 212 -5.60 4.68 1.10
N LYS A 213 -6.07 3.71 1.91
CA LYS A 213 -5.34 3.16 3.04
C LYS A 213 -5.35 1.64 2.95
N ILE A 214 -4.20 0.99 3.05
CA ILE A 214 -4.09 -0.46 3.09
C ILE A 214 -3.40 -0.90 4.37
N LEU A 215 -4.00 -1.86 5.07
CA LEU A 215 -3.61 -2.26 6.41
C LEU A 215 -3.24 -3.73 6.46
N TYR A 216 -2.11 -4.06 7.07
CA TYR A 216 -1.81 -5.43 7.49
C TYR A 216 -1.79 -5.49 9.01
N ILE A 217 -2.74 -6.22 9.59
CA ILE A 217 -3.04 -6.21 11.01
C ILE A 217 -2.80 -7.61 11.62
N GLU A 218 -1.93 -7.69 12.62
CA GLU A 218 -1.72 -8.89 13.43
C GLU A 218 -2.51 -8.82 14.75
N SER A 219 -2.56 -7.65 15.37
CA SER A 219 -3.29 -7.40 16.61
C SER A 219 -4.02 -6.05 16.55
N ILE A 220 -5.12 -5.96 17.29
CA ILE A 220 -5.88 -4.72 17.50
C ILE A 220 -5.96 -4.52 19.01
N ARG A 221 -5.34 -3.47 19.51
CA ARG A 221 -5.25 -3.18 20.94
C ARG A 221 -6.47 -2.41 21.44
N ASP A 222 -6.92 -1.44 20.66
CA ASP A 222 -8.08 -0.59 20.95
C ASP A 222 -9.09 -0.62 19.77
N PRO A 223 -10.02 -1.62 19.78
CA PRO A 223 -11.00 -1.77 18.70
C PRO A 223 -11.94 -0.58 18.55
N GLU A 224 -12.30 0.08 19.66
CA GLU A 224 -13.20 1.22 19.63
C GLU A 224 -12.56 2.44 18.97
N ARG A 225 -11.27 2.66 19.25
CA ARG A 225 -10.48 3.70 18.59
C ARG A 225 -10.33 3.43 17.11
N LEU A 226 -9.97 2.19 16.72
CA LEU A 226 -9.90 1.78 15.32
C LEU A 226 -11.21 2.04 14.60
N LEU A 227 -12.33 1.59 15.17
CA LEU A 227 -13.69 1.78 14.62
C LEU A 227 -14.00 3.25 14.40
N ARG A 228 -13.80 4.08 15.43
CA ARG A 228 -14.10 5.51 15.39
C ARG A 228 -13.35 6.24 14.30
N HIS A 229 -12.02 6.05 14.22
CA HIS A 229 -11.19 6.78 13.27
C HIS A 229 -11.29 6.23 11.85
N ALA A 230 -11.50 4.92 11.68
CA ALA A 230 -11.78 4.35 10.36
C ALA A 230 -13.13 4.85 9.81
N LYS A 231 -14.20 4.86 10.60
CA LYS A 231 -15.50 5.44 10.21
C LYS A 231 -15.38 6.92 9.83
N SER A 232 -14.65 7.69 10.63
CA SER A 232 -14.41 9.12 10.35
C SER A 232 -13.68 9.34 9.02
N LEU A 233 -12.59 8.61 8.79
CA LEU A 233 -11.84 8.68 7.53
C LEU A 233 -12.71 8.27 6.32
N ILE A 234 -13.51 7.21 6.45
CA ILE A 234 -14.41 6.76 5.38
C ILE A 234 -15.49 7.79 5.10
N ALA A 235 -16.05 8.42 6.13
CA ALA A 235 -17.01 9.53 5.98
C ALA A 235 -16.39 10.76 5.29
N LYS A 236 -15.07 10.97 5.44
CA LYS A 236 -14.28 11.99 4.72
C LYS A 236 -13.92 11.56 3.28
N GLY A 237 -14.40 10.41 2.82
CA GLY A 237 -14.20 9.88 1.47
C GLY A 237 -12.96 8.99 1.31
N CYS A 238 -12.30 8.59 2.40
CA CYS A 238 -11.23 7.60 2.33
C CYS A 238 -11.77 6.20 2.04
N ARG A 239 -10.91 5.34 1.50
CA ARG A 239 -11.14 3.91 1.24
C ARG A 239 -10.11 3.13 2.02
N ILE A 240 -10.54 2.17 2.83
CA ILE A 240 -9.66 1.40 3.69
C ILE A 240 -9.84 -0.08 3.39
N ALA A 241 -8.74 -0.79 3.13
CA ALA A 241 -8.72 -2.24 3.00
C ALA A 241 -7.75 -2.85 4.01
N ALA A 242 -8.07 -4.03 4.54
CA ALA A 242 -7.26 -4.65 5.57
C ALA A 242 -7.15 -6.17 5.43
N VAL A 243 -5.95 -6.69 5.62
CA VAL A 243 -5.71 -8.10 5.95
C VAL A 243 -5.59 -8.21 7.48
N LYS A 244 -6.40 -9.06 8.12
CA LYS A 244 -6.20 -9.51 9.49
C LYS A 244 -5.59 -10.90 9.46
N SER A 245 -4.35 -11.01 9.92
CA SER A 245 -3.66 -12.31 10.03
C SER A 245 -4.01 -13.01 11.34
N GLY A 246 -3.72 -14.31 11.42
CA GLY A 246 -4.08 -15.11 12.60
C GLY A 246 -5.58 -15.45 12.68
N SER A 247 -6.25 -15.59 11.53
CA SER A 247 -7.68 -15.89 11.43
C SER A 247 -8.06 -17.33 11.76
N THR A 248 -7.09 -18.23 11.79
CA THR A 248 -7.27 -19.63 12.15
C THR A 248 -6.54 -19.95 13.44
N GLN A 249 -6.89 -21.07 14.08
CA GLN A 249 -6.21 -21.53 15.30
C GLN A 249 -4.69 -21.68 15.10
N SER A 250 -4.24 -22.18 13.95
CA SER A 250 -2.83 -22.32 13.61
C SER A 250 -2.17 -20.95 13.37
N GLY A 251 -2.85 -20.05 12.67
CA GLY A 251 -2.40 -18.69 12.46
C GLY A 251 -2.32 -17.90 13.77
N ALA A 252 -3.31 -18.04 14.65
CA ALA A 252 -3.31 -17.42 15.98
C ALA A 252 -2.11 -17.86 16.83
N ARG A 253 -1.79 -19.16 16.85
CA ARG A 253 -0.57 -19.66 17.54
C ARG A 253 0.70 -19.03 16.97
N ALA A 254 0.79 -18.94 15.64
CA ALA A 254 1.94 -18.32 14.98
C ALA A 254 2.06 -16.82 15.31
N THR A 255 0.94 -16.08 15.29
CA THR A 255 0.91 -14.65 15.62
C THR A 255 1.32 -14.40 17.08
N ASN A 256 0.78 -15.17 18.03
CA ASN A 256 1.12 -15.05 19.46
C ASN A 256 2.62 -15.29 19.72
N HIS A 257 3.20 -16.29 19.06
CA HIS A 257 4.63 -16.58 19.18
C HIS A 257 5.50 -15.50 18.52
N HIS A 258 5.01 -14.88 17.42
CA HIS A 258 5.76 -13.95 16.60
C HIS A 258 5.76 -12.50 17.14
N THR A 259 4.69 -12.09 17.81
CA THR A 259 4.51 -10.67 18.22
C THR A 259 4.44 -10.48 19.73
N GLY A 260 4.26 -11.56 20.49
CA GLY A 260 3.97 -11.48 21.92
C GLY A 260 2.68 -10.69 22.24
N SER A 261 1.85 -10.42 21.24
CA SER A 261 0.60 -9.66 21.38
C SER A 261 -0.57 -10.59 21.64
N ALA A 262 -1.58 -10.12 22.38
CA ALA A 262 -2.80 -10.87 22.61
C ALA A 262 -3.56 -11.14 21.29
N TYR A 263 -4.05 -12.37 21.15
CA TYR A 263 -4.92 -12.77 20.04
C TYR A 263 -6.18 -11.91 20.02
N PHE A 264 -6.50 -11.37 18.83
CA PHE A 264 -7.77 -10.72 18.57
C PHE A 264 -8.64 -11.66 17.71
N ASP A 265 -9.84 -11.94 18.20
CA ASP A 265 -10.76 -12.90 17.57
C ASP A 265 -11.12 -12.49 16.15
N ASP A 266 -11.14 -13.46 15.23
CA ASP A 266 -11.31 -13.19 13.81
C ASP A 266 -12.74 -12.78 13.44
N LYS A 267 -13.77 -13.37 14.10
CA LYS A 267 -15.17 -12.98 13.89
C LYS A 267 -15.41 -11.55 14.37
N ARG A 268 -14.82 -11.21 15.51
CA ARG A 268 -14.88 -9.83 16.02
C ARG A 268 -14.14 -8.86 15.11
N ALA A 269 -13.06 -9.28 14.45
CA ALA A 269 -12.38 -8.47 13.42
C ALA A 269 -13.28 -8.25 12.20
N ASP A 270 -14.01 -9.29 11.73
CA ASP A 270 -14.97 -9.18 10.65
C ASP A 270 -16.11 -8.21 10.97
N GLU A 271 -16.68 -8.33 12.17
CA GLU A 271 -17.74 -7.44 12.64
C GLU A 271 -17.24 -5.98 12.69
N LEU A 272 -16.06 -5.78 13.27
CA LEU A 272 -15.41 -4.47 13.37
C LEU A 272 -15.15 -3.85 11.97
N PHE A 273 -14.61 -4.64 11.04
CA PHE A 273 -14.32 -4.16 9.69
C PHE A 273 -15.59 -3.83 8.93
N ARG A 274 -16.63 -4.67 9.02
CA ARG A 274 -17.93 -4.43 8.42
C ARG A 274 -18.58 -3.16 8.98
N GLU A 275 -18.57 -3.00 10.31
CA GLU A 275 -19.11 -1.83 10.96
C GLU A 275 -18.34 -0.55 10.61
N ALA A 276 -17.03 -0.64 10.47
CA ALA A 276 -16.17 0.48 10.08
C ALA A 276 -16.27 0.84 8.59
N GLY A 277 -16.76 -0.07 7.74
CA GLY A 277 -16.70 0.05 6.29
C GLY A 277 -15.31 -0.28 5.70
N ILE A 278 -14.48 -1.04 6.43
CA ILE A 278 -13.18 -1.51 5.96
C ILE A 278 -13.39 -2.74 5.06
N VAL A 279 -12.82 -2.72 3.87
CA VAL A 279 -12.86 -3.87 2.95
C VAL A 279 -11.88 -4.94 3.44
N ARG A 280 -12.39 -6.12 3.79
CA ARG A 280 -11.54 -7.22 4.22
C ARG A 280 -10.83 -7.87 3.04
N CYS A 281 -9.52 -8.10 3.20
CA CYS A 281 -8.67 -8.87 2.30
C CYS A 281 -8.16 -10.14 3.02
N TYR A 282 -7.95 -11.21 2.26
CA TYR A 282 -7.51 -12.50 2.79
C TYR A 282 -6.09 -12.86 2.36
N SER A 283 -5.48 -12.06 1.51
CA SER A 283 -4.10 -12.22 1.07
C SER A 283 -3.40 -10.87 0.86
N ARG A 284 -2.07 -10.91 0.86
CA ARG A 284 -1.25 -9.75 0.48
C ARG A 284 -1.50 -9.32 -0.96
N GLN A 285 -1.76 -10.28 -1.86
CA GLN A 285 -2.08 -9.98 -3.26
C GLN A 285 -3.38 -9.20 -3.39
N GLU A 286 -4.44 -9.60 -2.67
CA GLU A 286 -5.67 -8.82 -2.59
C GLU A 286 -5.44 -7.42 -2.02
N LEU A 287 -4.60 -7.30 -0.98
CA LEU A 287 -4.30 -6.00 -0.37
C LEU A 287 -3.62 -5.04 -1.37
N VAL A 288 -2.66 -5.54 -2.17
CA VAL A 288 -2.01 -4.75 -3.22
C VAL A 288 -3.00 -4.40 -4.33
N ALA A 289 -3.82 -5.35 -4.78
CA ALA A 289 -4.85 -5.09 -5.79
C ALA A 289 -5.86 -4.04 -5.32
N MET A 290 -6.28 -4.07 -4.05
CA MET A 290 -7.11 -3.01 -3.45
C MET A 290 -6.38 -1.65 -3.46
N GLY A 291 -5.10 -1.62 -3.12
CA GLY A 291 -4.29 -0.40 -3.22
C GLY A 291 -4.27 0.18 -4.63
N CYS A 292 -4.11 -0.68 -5.65
CA CYS A 292 -4.19 -0.29 -7.05
C CYS A 292 -5.57 0.29 -7.40
N LEU A 293 -6.65 -0.38 -7.02
CA LEU A 293 -8.02 0.11 -7.25
C LEU A 293 -8.31 1.42 -6.50
N PHE A 294 -7.71 1.61 -5.33
CA PHE A 294 -7.83 2.87 -4.57
C PHE A 294 -7.07 4.03 -5.21
N SER A 295 -6.09 3.77 -6.06
CA SER A 295 -5.38 4.78 -6.85
C SER A 295 -6.15 5.20 -8.11
N LEU A 296 -7.18 4.44 -8.52
CA LEU A 296 -8.05 4.78 -9.65
C LEU A 296 -9.19 5.69 -9.22
N PRO A 297 -9.82 6.42 -10.16
CA PRO A 297 -11.10 7.09 -9.93
C PRO A 297 -12.12 6.13 -9.33
N ARG A 298 -13.06 6.66 -8.54
CA ARG A 298 -14.09 5.84 -7.90
C ARG A 298 -14.98 5.18 -8.96
N ILE A 299 -15.23 3.90 -8.81
CA ILE A 299 -16.20 3.17 -9.63
C ILE A 299 -17.58 3.48 -9.06
N GLU A 300 -18.41 4.16 -9.83
CA GLU A 300 -19.78 4.53 -9.46
C GLU A 300 -20.76 3.68 -10.27
N GLY A 301 -21.23 2.58 -9.69
CA GLY A 301 -22.14 1.65 -10.34
C GLY A 301 -21.57 0.24 -10.43
N ASN A 302 -22.29 -0.63 -11.16
CA ASN A 302 -21.97 -2.06 -11.22
C ASN A 302 -22.01 -2.66 -12.65
N ARG A 303 -22.03 -1.81 -13.68
CA ARG A 303 -22.11 -2.21 -15.10
C ARG A 303 -20.75 -2.05 -15.77
N PHE A 304 -20.17 -3.13 -16.23
CA PHE A 304 -18.82 -3.16 -16.76
C PHE A 304 -18.79 -3.50 -18.25
N ALA A 305 -17.98 -2.75 -19.02
CA ALA A 305 -17.47 -3.22 -20.29
C ALA A 305 -16.19 -4.03 -20.07
N VAL A 306 -16.08 -5.18 -20.73
CA VAL A 306 -14.86 -6.00 -20.77
C VAL A 306 -14.31 -5.95 -22.17
N ILE A 307 -13.12 -5.40 -22.36
CA ILE A 307 -12.42 -5.28 -23.64
C ILE A 307 -11.24 -6.24 -23.65
N THR A 308 -11.12 -7.08 -24.65
CA THR A 308 -10.05 -8.06 -24.75
C THR A 308 -9.62 -8.30 -26.20
N GLN A 309 -8.42 -8.83 -26.39
CA GLN A 309 -7.95 -9.45 -27.65
C GLN A 309 -7.84 -10.98 -27.54
N ALA A 310 -8.13 -11.53 -26.35
CA ALA A 310 -8.03 -12.95 -26.04
C ALA A 310 -9.38 -13.44 -25.49
N GLY A 311 -10.19 -14.09 -26.33
CA GLY A 311 -11.57 -14.46 -25.98
C GLY A 311 -11.67 -15.19 -24.64
N GLY A 312 -10.75 -16.12 -24.33
CA GLY A 312 -10.74 -16.84 -23.05
C GLY A 312 -10.57 -15.92 -21.83
N LEU A 313 -9.73 -14.89 -21.93
CA LEU A 313 -9.53 -13.89 -20.87
C LEU A 313 -10.80 -13.07 -20.65
N GLY A 314 -11.48 -12.68 -21.74
CA GLY A 314 -12.77 -12.00 -21.67
C GLY A 314 -13.86 -12.85 -21.01
N VAL A 315 -13.93 -14.15 -21.34
CA VAL A 315 -14.90 -15.08 -20.74
C VAL A 315 -14.69 -15.21 -19.23
N ILE A 316 -13.45 -15.46 -18.78
CA ILE A 316 -13.13 -15.58 -17.34
C ILE A 316 -13.48 -14.30 -16.60
N THR A 317 -13.13 -13.14 -17.18
CA THR A 317 -13.42 -11.82 -16.58
C THR A 317 -14.93 -11.58 -16.44
N ALA A 318 -15.71 -11.86 -17.50
CA ALA A 318 -17.16 -11.69 -17.49
C ALA A 318 -17.86 -12.65 -16.51
N ASP A 319 -17.41 -13.92 -16.48
CA ASP A 319 -17.90 -14.91 -15.53
C ASP A 319 -17.67 -14.49 -14.08
N ALA A 320 -16.46 -14.04 -13.78
CA ALA A 320 -16.10 -13.57 -12.44
C ALA A 320 -16.93 -12.35 -12.02
N LEU A 321 -17.12 -11.37 -12.91
CA LEU A 321 -17.98 -10.20 -12.68
C LEU A 321 -19.42 -10.62 -12.37
N SER A 322 -19.99 -11.48 -13.21
CA SER A 322 -21.38 -11.94 -13.09
C SER A 322 -21.60 -12.74 -11.81
N LYS A 323 -20.68 -13.66 -11.47
CA LYS A 323 -20.70 -14.41 -10.21
C LYS A 323 -20.59 -13.50 -8.99
N GLY A 324 -19.87 -12.37 -9.11
CA GLY A 324 -19.78 -11.34 -8.08
C GLY A 324 -20.96 -10.36 -8.03
N GLY A 325 -22.02 -10.56 -8.82
CA GLY A 325 -23.21 -9.71 -8.84
C GLY A 325 -23.04 -8.40 -9.63
N MET A 326 -21.95 -8.29 -10.40
CA MET A 326 -21.77 -7.19 -11.34
C MET A 326 -22.46 -7.50 -12.67
N LEU A 327 -22.79 -6.47 -13.41
CA LEU A 327 -23.45 -6.60 -14.70
C LEU A 327 -22.43 -6.41 -15.83
N VAL A 328 -22.54 -7.29 -16.83
CA VAL A 328 -21.82 -7.18 -18.11
C VAL A 328 -22.93 -7.06 -19.18
N PRO A 329 -23.49 -5.84 -19.38
CA PRO A 329 -24.65 -5.67 -20.25
C PRO A 329 -24.30 -5.98 -21.70
N GLU A 330 -25.22 -6.67 -22.41
CA GLU A 330 -25.09 -6.90 -23.83
C GLU A 330 -25.29 -5.60 -24.59
N LEU A 331 -24.29 -5.19 -25.39
CA LEU A 331 -24.32 -3.96 -26.17
C LEU A 331 -25.00 -4.21 -27.51
N LYS A 332 -26.03 -3.42 -27.81
CA LYS A 332 -26.87 -3.54 -29.01
C LYS A 332 -27.25 -2.18 -29.57
N GLY A 333 -27.84 -2.19 -30.77
CA GLY A 333 -28.36 -1.00 -31.44
C GLY A 333 -27.31 -0.25 -32.28
N GLU A 334 -27.69 0.90 -32.76
CA GLU A 334 -26.93 1.66 -33.76
C GLU A 334 -25.47 1.90 -33.37
N ALA A 335 -25.20 2.24 -32.12
CA ALA A 335 -23.82 2.47 -31.65
C ALA A 335 -22.97 1.19 -31.67
N ALA A 336 -23.57 0.02 -31.37
CA ALA A 336 -22.88 -1.27 -31.45
C ALA A 336 -22.61 -1.67 -32.92
N ASP A 337 -23.58 -1.43 -33.82
CA ASP A 337 -23.43 -1.71 -35.23
C ASP A 337 -22.37 -0.79 -35.87
N GLU A 338 -22.36 0.50 -35.53
CA GLU A 338 -21.33 1.46 -35.95
C GLU A 338 -19.94 1.04 -35.46
N LEU A 339 -19.82 0.59 -34.21
CA LEU A 339 -18.55 0.12 -33.67
C LEU A 339 -18.07 -1.15 -34.36
N LEU A 340 -18.98 -2.13 -34.55
CA LEU A 340 -18.65 -3.38 -35.23
C LEU A 340 -18.12 -3.16 -36.66
N ALA A 341 -18.67 -2.18 -37.36
CA ALA A 341 -18.21 -1.81 -38.71
C ALA A 341 -16.77 -1.27 -38.75
N LYS A 342 -16.23 -0.85 -37.60
CA LYS A 342 -14.82 -0.37 -37.46
C LYS A 342 -13.84 -1.47 -37.09
N LEU A 343 -14.34 -2.64 -36.71
CA LEU A 343 -13.52 -3.78 -36.25
C LEU A 343 -13.26 -4.77 -37.38
N HIS A 344 -12.31 -5.67 -37.18
CA HIS A 344 -12.06 -6.76 -38.09
C HIS A 344 -13.26 -7.73 -38.18
N SER A 345 -13.42 -8.37 -39.33
CA SER A 345 -14.38 -9.48 -39.48
C SER A 345 -14.10 -10.58 -38.45
N GLY A 346 -15.12 -11.00 -37.72
CA GLY A 346 -15.03 -11.96 -36.63
C GLY A 346 -14.84 -11.36 -35.23
N ALA A 347 -14.62 -10.05 -35.12
CA ALA A 347 -14.68 -9.36 -33.83
C ALA A 347 -16.10 -9.34 -33.27
N SER A 348 -16.23 -9.17 -31.95
CA SER A 348 -17.50 -9.09 -31.24
C SER A 348 -17.62 -7.81 -30.46
N VAL A 349 -18.77 -7.15 -30.50
CA VAL A 349 -19.10 -5.99 -29.66
C VAL A 349 -20.16 -6.30 -28.61
N SER A 350 -20.53 -7.58 -28.45
CA SER A 350 -21.62 -7.98 -27.54
C SER A 350 -21.32 -7.76 -26.05
N ASN A 351 -20.10 -7.50 -25.67
CA ASN A 351 -19.58 -7.46 -24.30
C ASN A 351 -19.62 -8.85 -23.62
N PRO A 352 -18.46 -9.52 -23.46
CA PRO A 352 -17.10 -8.98 -23.72
C PRO A 352 -16.88 -8.55 -25.16
N ILE A 353 -16.23 -7.39 -25.33
CA ILE A 353 -15.84 -6.87 -26.64
C ILE A 353 -14.50 -7.51 -27.01
N ASP A 354 -14.53 -8.42 -28.00
CA ASP A 354 -13.34 -9.13 -28.46
C ASP A 354 -12.87 -8.53 -29.80
N VAL A 355 -11.74 -7.85 -29.78
CA VAL A 355 -11.14 -7.26 -30.98
C VAL A 355 -10.21 -8.23 -31.71
N LEU A 356 -10.10 -9.47 -31.27
CA LEU A 356 -9.22 -10.53 -31.77
C LEU A 356 -7.71 -10.23 -31.52
N ALA A 357 -6.88 -11.28 -31.62
CA ALA A 357 -5.42 -11.16 -31.47
C ALA A 357 -4.75 -10.27 -32.54
N THR A 358 -5.44 -10.02 -33.66
CA THR A 358 -5.02 -9.17 -34.77
C THR A 358 -5.61 -7.78 -34.71
N GLY A 359 -6.35 -7.46 -33.66
CA GLY A 359 -6.95 -6.13 -33.45
C GLY A 359 -5.88 -5.05 -33.42
N THR A 360 -6.16 -3.92 -34.08
CA THR A 360 -5.22 -2.79 -34.14
C THR A 360 -5.41 -1.84 -32.96
N VAL A 361 -4.43 -0.97 -32.78
CA VAL A 361 -4.43 0.05 -31.74
C VAL A 361 -5.58 1.04 -31.93
N GLU A 362 -5.88 1.40 -33.20
CA GLU A 362 -7.00 2.30 -33.54
C GLU A 362 -8.35 1.65 -33.22
N GLN A 363 -8.44 0.33 -33.37
CA GLN A 363 -9.65 -0.40 -33.01
C GLN A 363 -9.86 -0.44 -31.49
N LEU A 364 -8.80 -0.67 -30.72
CA LEU A 364 -8.87 -0.57 -29.26
C LEU A 364 -9.28 0.85 -28.82
N GLU A 365 -8.69 1.86 -29.42
CA GLU A 365 -9.04 3.26 -29.13
C GLU A 365 -10.53 3.53 -29.42
N ALA A 366 -11.03 3.09 -30.57
CA ALA A 366 -12.43 3.23 -30.93
C ALA A 366 -13.35 2.53 -29.92
N VAL A 367 -13.02 1.31 -29.52
CA VAL A 367 -13.80 0.56 -28.51
C VAL A 367 -13.87 1.30 -27.19
N ILE A 368 -12.73 1.80 -26.67
CA ILE A 368 -12.69 2.56 -25.42
C ILE A 368 -13.53 3.84 -25.54
N ASP A 369 -13.42 4.58 -26.65
CA ASP A 369 -14.19 5.79 -26.88
C ASP A 369 -15.70 5.53 -26.93
N TYR A 370 -16.14 4.43 -27.55
CA TYR A 370 -17.55 4.05 -27.56
C TYR A 370 -18.05 3.66 -26.16
N CYS A 371 -17.26 2.88 -25.42
CA CYS A 371 -17.58 2.53 -24.03
C CYS A 371 -17.67 3.76 -23.12
N ASP A 372 -16.81 4.76 -23.31
CA ASP A 372 -16.85 5.99 -22.51
C ASP A 372 -18.00 6.91 -22.89
N LYS A 373 -18.28 7.08 -24.22
CA LYS A 373 -19.09 8.18 -24.73
C LYS A 373 -20.45 7.81 -25.31
N ARG A 374 -20.63 6.54 -25.74
CA ARG A 374 -21.80 6.10 -26.52
C ARG A 374 -22.63 5.04 -25.80
N PHE A 375 -22.07 4.29 -24.86
CA PHE A 375 -22.79 3.26 -24.10
C PHE A 375 -23.07 3.75 -22.68
N ASP A 376 -24.25 4.38 -22.50
CA ASP A 376 -24.68 4.91 -21.19
C ASP A 376 -24.96 3.81 -20.16
N GLU A 377 -25.12 2.55 -20.62
CA GLU A 377 -25.26 1.37 -19.79
C GLU A 377 -23.96 0.87 -19.15
N ILE A 378 -22.82 1.51 -19.40
CA ILE A 378 -21.50 1.16 -18.84
C ILE A 378 -21.10 2.19 -17.79
N ASP A 379 -20.65 1.71 -16.62
CA ASP A 379 -20.15 2.55 -15.52
C ASP A 379 -18.61 2.55 -15.42
N ALA A 380 -17.98 1.42 -15.81
CA ALA A 380 -16.52 1.27 -15.78
C ALA A 380 -16.04 0.32 -16.89
N ILE A 381 -14.78 0.43 -17.25
CA ILE A 381 -14.16 -0.32 -18.35
C ILE A 381 -13.04 -1.20 -17.80
N ILE A 382 -13.06 -2.49 -18.10
CA ILE A 382 -11.93 -3.40 -17.87
C ILE A 382 -11.25 -3.67 -19.21
N VAL A 383 -9.97 -3.37 -19.31
CA VAL A 383 -9.13 -3.70 -20.46
C VAL A 383 -8.22 -4.85 -20.07
N ALA A 384 -8.60 -6.05 -20.49
CA ALA A 384 -7.90 -7.30 -20.22
C ALA A 384 -7.12 -7.73 -21.46
N TYR A 385 -5.83 -7.40 -21.49
CA TYR A 385 -4.94 -7.57 -22.64
C TYR A 385 -3.66 -8.29 -22.28
N GLY A 386 -3.23 -9.21 -23.13
CA GLY A 386 -1.96 -9.90 -23.03
C GLY A 386 -1.26 -9.98 -24.37
N SER A 387 0.05 -10.18 -24.39
CA SER A 387 0.79 -10.37 -25.64
C SER A 387 0.45 -11.72 -26.28
N ALA A 388 0.07 -11.68 -27.54
CA ALA A 388 -0.05 -12.88 -28.38
C ALA A 388 1.27 -13.32 -28.99
N GLY A 389 2.38 -12.58 -28.72
CA GLY A 389 3.70 -12.83 -29.33
C GLY A 389 3.80 -12.48 -30.81
N LEU A 390 2.82 -11.75 -31.35
CA LEU A 390 2.72 -11.41 -32.77
C LEU A 390 3.30 -10.04 -33.13
N GLY A 391 3.75 -9.25 -32.15
CA GLY A 391 4.30 -7.93 -32.38
C GLY A 391 4.44 -7.13 -31.07
N PRO A 392 5.06 -5.95 -31.12
CA PRO A 392 5.23 -5.09 -29.95
C PRO A 392 3.88 -4.49 -29.53
N MET A 393 3.70 -4.31 -28.21
CA MET A 393 2.50 -3.71 -27.61
C MET A 393 2.76 -2.28 -27.09
N ASP A 394 3.83 -1.64 -27.47
CA ASP A 394 4.21 -0.30 -27.02
C ASP A 394 3.14 0.74 -27.36
N GLU A 395 2.63 0.75 -28.60
CA GLU A 395 1.54 1.65 -29.02
C GLU A 395 0.24 1.44 -28.23
N LEU A 396 -0.06 0.20 -27.85
CA LEU A 396 -1.21 -0.13 -27.02
C LEU A 396 -1.10 0.53 -25.64
N PHE A 397 0.05 0.43 -24.98
CA PHE A 397 0.26 1.07 -23.68
C PHE A 397 0.24 2.61 -23.79
N GLU A 398 0.64 3.19 -24.93
CA GLU A 398 0.49 4.62 -25.18
C GLU A 398 -0.98 5.03 -25.32
N VAL A 399 -1.80 4.25 -26.03
CA VAL A 399 -3.25 4.47 -26.09
C VAL A 399 -3.89 4.33 -24.73
N LEU A 400 -3.57 3.30 -23.96
CA LEU A 400 -4.08 3.14 -22.60
C LEU A 400 -3.70 4.32 -21.71
N HIS A 401 -2.45 4.80 -21.78
CA HIS A 401 -2.02 5.99 -21.05
C HIS A 401 -2.89 7.21 -21.38
N ARG A 402 -3.11 7.46 -22.67
CA ARG A 402 -3.93 8.59 -23.11
C ARG A 402 -5.38 8.43 -22.66
N LYS A 403 -5.99 7.26 -22.87
CA LYS A 403 -7.40 7.01 -22.55
C LYS A 403 -7.71 7.01 -21.05
N ILE A 404 -6.83 6.52 -20.22
CA ILE A 404 -6.98 6.59 -18.75
C ILE A 404 -7.05 8.07 -18.30
N ASN A 405 -6.32 8.97 -18.96
CA ASN A 405 -6.32 10.39 -18.62
C ASN A 405 -7.48 11.18 -19.26
N GLU A 406 -8.07 10.69 -20.36
CA GLU A 406 -9.12 11.40 -21.11
C GLU A 406 -10.54 10.94 -20.75
N CYS A 407 -10.73 9.65 -20.47
CA CYS A 407 -12.05 9.06 -20.25
C CYS A 407 -12.64 9.48 -18.90
N ARG A 408 -13.96 9.65 -18.90
CA ARG A 408 -14.75 9.94 -17.69
C ARG A 408 -14.95 8.68 -16.84
N LYS A 409 -15.13 7.52 -17.52
CA LYS A 409 -15.32 6.23 -16.86
C LYS A 409 -13.99 5.65 -16.45
N PRO A 410 -13.88 5.08 -15.23
CA PRO A 410 -12.66 4.43 -14.77
C PRO A 410 -12.24 3.29 -15.71
N ILE A 411 -10.95 3.24 -16.05
CA ILE A 411 -10.34 2.14 -16.81
C ILE A 411 -9.48 1.32 -15.88
N ILE A 412 -9.77 0.02 -15.79
CA ILE A 412 -9.01 -0.97 -15.02
C ILE A 412 -8.21 -1.79 -16.01
N THR A 413 -6.89 -1.79 -15.88
CA THR A 413 -5.99 -2.54 -16.76
C THR A 413 -5.59 -3.87 -16.13
N ILE A 414 -5.70 -4.95 -16.90
CA ILE A 414 -5.28 -6.29 -16.55
C ILE A 414 -4.37 -6.80 -17.65
N CYS A 415 -3.06 -6.84 -17.40
CA CYS A 415 -2.09 -7.40 -18.32
C CYS A 415 -1.30 -8.52 -17.62
N PRO A 416 -1.57 -9.81 -17.95
CA PRO A 416 -0.89 -10.94 -17.37
C PRO A 416 0.47 -11.23 -18.02
N SER A 417 0.83 -10.56 -19.11
CA SER A 417 2.04 -10.81 -19.91
C SER A 417 3.30 -10.18 -19.29
N LEU A 418 3.60 -10.54 -18.03
CA LEU A 418 4.69 -9.93 -17.25
C LEU A 418 6.08 -10.20 -17.81
N PHE A 419 6.26 -11.27 -18.57
CA PHE A 419 7.55 -11.62 -19.15
C PHE A 419 7.75 -10.99 -20.53
N THR A 420 6.79 -11.18 -21.42
CA THR A 420 6.88 -10.69 -22.80
C THR A 420 6.77 -9.18 -22.92
N GLU A 421 6.01 -8.55 -22.04
CA GLU A 421 5.76 -7.11 -22.05
C GLU A 421 6.44 -6.35 -20.90
N ALA A 422 7.42 -6.97 -20.23
CA ALA A 422 8.09 -6.40 -19.06
C ALA A 422 8.55 -4.94 -19.26
N GLY A 423 9.21 -4.64 -20.39
CA GLY A 423 9.71 -3.30 -20.68
C GLY A 423 8.62 -2.27 -20.99
N ASN A 424 7.57 -2.66 -21.68
CA ASN A 424 6.43 -1.78 -21.98
C ASN A 424 5.59 -1.54 -20.75
N LEU A 425 5.37 -2.59 -19.95
CA LEU A 425 4.67 -2.48 -18.68
C LEU A 425 5.43 -1.57 -17.71
N GLU A 426 6.74 -1.71 -17.59
CA GLU A 426 7.57 -0.83 -16.74
C GLU A 426 7.42 0.64 -17.14
N LYS A 427 7.43 0.97 -18.43
CA LYS A 427 7.21 2.34 -18.93
C LYS A 427 5.81 2.84 -18.60
N PHE A 428 4.80 1.99 -18.74
CA PHE A 428 3.41 2.33 -18.43
C PHE A 428 3.22 2.63 -16.93
N LEU A 429 3.75 1.76 -16.07
CA LEU A 429 3.72 1.94 -14.61
C LEU A 429 4.51 3.20 -14.18
N ALA A 430 5.63 3.49 -14.83
CA ALA A 430 6.42 4.70 -14.56
C ALA A 430 5.65 6.01 -14.84
N LYS A 431 4.67 5.98 -15.77
CA LYS A 431 3.75 7.11 -16.04
C LYS A 431 2.68 7.30 -14.97
N GLY A 432 2.67 6.45 -13.93
CA GLY A 432 1.76 6.57 -12.80
C GLY A 432 0.54 5.68 -12.85
N HIS A 433 0.47 4.78 -13.81
CA HIS A 433 -0.64 3.83 -13.93
C HIS A 433 -0.42 2.61 -13.06
N VAL A 434 -1.49 1.87 -12.83
CA VAL A 434 -1.49 0.58 -12.15
C VAL A 434 -1.92 -0.51 -13.11
N ASN A 435 -1.43 -1.74 -12.90
CA ASN A 435 -1.84 -2.91 -13.64
C ASN A 435 -2.12 -4.07 -12.69
N LEU A 436 -3.26 -4.71 -12.86
CA LEU A 436 -3.62 -5.93 -12.15
C LEU A 436 -3.10 -7.13 -12.93
N LEU A 437 -2.65 -8.17 -12.23
CA LEU A 437 -1.85 -9.25 -12.81
C LEU A 437 -2.67 -10.50 -13.14
N ASP A 438 -3.85 -10.61 -12.55
CA ASP A 438 -4.71 -11.77 -12.60
C ASP A 438 -6.18 -11.30 -12.67
N GLU A 439 -6.93 -11.80 -13.62
CA GLU A 439 -8.30 -11.35 -13.89
C GLU A 439 -9.27 -11.73 -12.78
N GLU A 440 -9.14 -12.93 -12.22
CA GLU A 440 -10.05 -13.41 -11.18
C GLU A 440 -9.83 -12.64 -9.87
N LEU A 441 -8.55 -12.47 -9.49
CA LEU A 441 -8.17 -11.64 -8.34
C LEU A 441 -8.64 -10.19 -8.53
N ALA A 442 -8.41 -9.62 -9.73
CA ALA A 442 -8.82 -8.27 -10.06
C ALA A 442 -10.31 -8.06 -9.89
N VAL A 443 -11.10 -8.98 -10.47
CA VAL A 443 -12.57 -8.91 -10.39
C VAL A 443 -13.07 -9.11 -8.98
N ARG A 444 -12.54 -10.06 -8.21
CA ARG A 444 -12.90 -10.20 -6.78
C ARG A 444 -12.70 -8.90 -6.01
N CYS A 445 -11.59 -8.21 -6.26
CA CYS A 445 -11.32 -6.92 -5.62
C CYS A 445 -12.27 -5.82 -6.12
N VAL A 446 -12.56 -5.76 -7.42
CA VAL A 446 -13.52 -4.83 -8.03
C VAL A 446 -14.92 -4.99 -7.42
N VAL A 447 -15.40 -6.24 -7.31
CA VAL A 447 -16.70 -6.57 -6.71
C VAL A 447 -16.80 -6.05 -5.28
N ARG A 448 -15.76 -6.24 -4.46
CA ARG A 448 -15.76 -5.76 -3.07
C ARG A 448 -15.75 -4.23 -2.99
N VAL A 449 -15.05 -3.57 -3.89
CA VAL A 449 -15.01 -2.08 -3.93
C VAL A 449 -16.35 -1.53 -4.39
N ALA A 450 -16.96 -2.08 -5.43
CA ALA A 450 -18.26 -1.66 -5.95
C ALA A 450 -19.41 -2.03 -4.99
N GLY A 451 -19.37 -3.22 -4.38
CA GLY A 451 -20.36 -3.68 -3.40
C GLY A 451 -20.36 -2.87 -2.11
N ALA A 452 -19.21 -2.39 -1.66
CA ALA A 452 -19.11 -1.49 -0.51
C ALA A 452 -19.83 -0.14 -0.76
N VAL A 453 -19.95 0.27 -2.02
CA VAL A 453 -20.67 1.50 -2.42
C VAL A 453 -22.20 1.29 -2.42
N SER A 454 -22.66 0.10 -2.80
CA SER A 454 -24.11 -0.19 -2.96
C SER A 454 -24.81 -0.65 -1.67
N GLY A 455 -24.10 -0.81 -0.55
CA GLY A 455 -24.65 -1.30 0.71
C GLY A 455 -25.12 -2.76 0.68
N SER A 456 -24.88 -3.46 -0.43
CA SER A 456 -25.19 -4.89 -0.56
C SER A 456 -24.04 -5.73 0.00
N SER A 457 -24.33 -6.53 1.01
CA SER A 457 -23.39 -7.47 1.64
C SER A 457 -23.01 -8.61 0.67
N GLY A 458 -22.16 -8.33 -0.30
CA GLY A 458 -21.58 -9.32 -1.21
C GLY A 458 -20.52 -10.24 -0.56
N GLN A 459 -20.67 -10.56 0.74
CA GLN A 459 -19.67 -11.33 1.49
C GLN A 459 -19.89 -12.85 1.53
N GLU A 460 -21.01 -13.37 0.99
CA GLU A 460 -21.32 -14.80 1.10
C GLU A 460 -21.06 -15.66 -0.14
N CYS A 461 -20.63 -15.10 -1.26
CA CYS A 461 -20.41 -15.88 -2.48
C CYS A 461 -18.97 -15.85 -2.92
N LEU A 462 -18.07 -16.57 -2.29
CA LEU A 462 -16.80 -17.08 -2.88
C LEU A 462 -16.03 -17.82 -1.76
N GLY A 463 -16.52 -19.03 -1.39
CA GLY A 463 -15.79 -20.02 -0.61
C GLY A 463 -14.94 -20.88 -1.55
#